data_55f36cb5034bbdb020b27925655bdfca
#
_entry.id   55f36cb5034bbdb020b27925655bdfca
#
_cell.length_a   1.000
_cell.length_b   1.000
_cell.length_c   1.000
_cell.angle_alpha   90.00
_cell.angle_beta   90.00
_cell.angle_gamma   90.00
#
_symmetry.space_group_name_H-M   'P 1'
#
loop_
_entity.id
_entity.type
_entity.pdbx_description
1 polymer ?
#
loop_
_entity_poly.entity_id
_entity_poly.type
_entity_poly.pdbx_seq_one_letter_code
_entity_poly.pdbx_strand_id
1 'polypeptide(L)'
;MVHSGSISELFGLASCHNRFHFRPETSRAVQELSHIKLAGVSPPPTVLATCLEAIPSHFRVLDLSGITHLDSLPPSELPATLNSLQLPQVPLLSPPPSVVSRGIHAIRQYLRDLKHGSSPWWKLKLQVVGRHTSGKSSLVDAMMRWSTHGATAFPYRGRAKLDRTVGVDVVDWQPLPSQSHPPGHPLRLRVFDFGGQDVYHAGHSTFMSDDAMSLLVVDLSLGVAETCRCMVQWLDMLQFQTPGSVVLVVGTHLDMCGTEVRRTVEGVNATVRRWQSERQQQLRATIEALEGSGVVGAMHRASQLRRAVGDVEVDDMGQVVGGGVRVVGELLCVSCTTGEGIGDLVRHVVSIMATGETIAPDLSSTPQLFPRLGKPVPHTYAAFTNALSTALTSKRSAAA
;
A
#
# COMPACT_ATOMS: atom_id res chain seq x y z
N MET A 1 40.89 -15.24 -0.50
CA MET A 1 40.40 -16.34 -1.37
C MET A 1 38.88 -16.43 -1.19
N VAL A 2 38.12 -16.25 -2.25
CA VAL A 2 36.66 -16.42 -2.19
C VAL A 2 36.37 -17.90 -2.40
N HIS A 3 35.95 -18.59 -1.37
CA HIS A 3 35.45 -19.96 -1.54
C HIS A 3 33.99 -19.87 -1.98
N SER A 4 33.74 -20.26 -3.25
CA SER A 4 32.39 -20.50 -3.73
C SER A 4 31.96 -21.91 -3.35
N GLY A 5 31.40 -22.06 -2.16
CA GLY A 5 30.74 -23.29 -1.75
C GLY A 5 29.26 -23.23 -2.02
N SER A 6 28.65 -24.34 -2.43
CA SER A 6 27.20 -24.47 -2.54
C SER A 6 26.60 -24.51 -1.12
N ILE A 7 25.40 -23.95 -0.92
CA ILE A 7 24.65 -24.06 0.35
C ILE A 7 24.45 -25.53 0.73
N SER A 8 24.34 -26.42 -0.25
CA SER A 8 24.24 -27.86 -0.04
C SER A 8 25.47 -28.48 0.64
N GLU A 9 26.68 -27.94 0.38
CA GLU A 9 27.91 -28.39 1.01
C GLU A 9 28.07 -27.90 2.44
N LEU A 10 27.57 -26.68 2.72
CA LEU A 10 27.62 -26.07 4.07
C LEU A 10 26.60 -26.65 5.06
N PHE A 11 25.43 -27.02 4.56
CA PHE A 11 24.30 -27.47 5.39
C PHE A 11 23.82 -28.91 5.10
N GLY A 12 24.54 -29.67 4.25
CA GLY A 12 24.15 -31.04 3.90
C GLY A 12 22.84 -31.14 3.11
N LEU A 13 22.41 -30.10 2.44
CA LEU A 13 21.16 -30.03 1.69
C LEU A 13 21.37 -30.51 0.27
N ALA A 14 20.64 -31.53 -0.14
CA ALA A 14 20.66 -32.04 -1.50
C ALA A 14 20.05 -31.03 -2.48
N SER A 15 20.85 -30.63 -3.49
CA SER A 15 20.41 -29.96 -4.71
C SER A 15 19.81 -28.56 -4.60
N CYS A 16 20.64 -27.54 -4.31
CA CYS A 16 20.32 -26.14 -4.63
C CYS A 16 21.19 -25.64 -5.79
N HIS A 17 20.57 -25.35 -6.94
CA HIS A 17 21.27 -24.89 -8.16
C HIS A 17 21.70 -23.41 -8.14
N ASN A 18 21.49 -22.68 -7.05
CA ASN A 18 21.86 -21.27 -6.93
C ASN A 18 23.20 -21.13 -6.19
N ARG A 19 24.16 -20.49 -6.85
CA ARG A 19 25.47 -20.15 -6.27
C ARG A 19 25.31 -18.95 -5.33
N PHE A 20 25.44 -19.19 -4.05
CA PHE A 20 25.56 -18.13 -3.05
C PHE A 20 27.04 -17.87 -2.77
N HIS A 21 27.42 -16.59 -2.72
CA HIS A 21 28.82 -16.21 -2.41
C HIS A 21 28.97 -16.08 -0.89
N PHE A 22 29.82 -16.93 -0.35
CA PHE A 22 30.25 -16.87 1.03
C PHE A 22 31.54 -16.06 1.14
N ARG A 23 31.59 -15.01 1.96
CA ARG A 23 32.83 -14.33 2.31
C ARG A 23 33.17 -14.65 3.77
N PRO A 24 34.16 -15.50 4.04
CA PRO A 24 34.78 -15.54 5.35
C PRO A 24 35.67 -14.30 5.46
N GLU A 25 35.33 -13.37 6.34
CA GLU A 25 36.27 -12.30 6.68
C GLU A 25 37.27 -12.88 7.69
N THR A 26 38.53 -13.00 7.22
CA THR A 26 39.79 -13.22 7.92
C THR A 26 39.97 -14.53 8.70
N SER A 27 41.10 -15.12 8.39
CA SER A 27 41.69 -16.33 8.94
C SER A 27 41.90 -16.29 10.46
N ARG A 28 41.04 -16.95 11.17
CA ARG A 28 41.33 -17.73 12.39
C ARG A 28 40.18 -18.75 12.54
N ALA A 29 40.55 -20.01 12.72
CA ALA A 29 39.74 -21.19 12.95
C ALA A 29 38.20 -21.09 12.80
N VAL A 30 37.62 -22.02 12.03
CA VAL A 30 36.16 -22.20 11.73
C VAL A 30 35.22 -22.09 12.94
N GLN A 31 35.73 -22.01 14.14
CA GLN A 31 34.98 -21.86 15.40
C GLN A 31 34.61 -20.41 15.77
N GLU A 32 35.13 -19.40 15.04
CA GLU A 32 34.86 -17.98 15.33
C GLU A 32 34.05 -17.24 14.27
N LEU A 33 33.48 -17.96 13.28
CA LEU A 33 32.61 -17.34 12.28
C LEU A 33 31.29 -16.93 12.93
N SER A 34 31.16 -15.66 13.26
CA SER A 34 29.95 -15.09 13.84
C SER A 34 29.00 -14.47 12.82
N HIS A 35 29.41 -14.42 11.55
CA HIS A 35 28.75 -13.66 10.50
C HIS A 35 28.51 -14.52 9.25
N ILE A 36 27.26 -14.57 8.76
CA ILE A 36 26.88 -15.18 7.48
C ILE A 36 26.32 -14.08 6.57
N LYS A 37 26.83 -13.99 5.34
CA LYS A 37 26.27 -13.15 4.30
C LYS A 37 25.73 -13.99 3.16
N LEU A 38 24.45 -13.81 2.82
CA LEU A 38 23.80 -14.38 1.66
C LEU A 38 23.64 -13.28 0.60
N ALA A 39 24.08 -13.55 -0.63
CA ALA A 39 23.96 -12.63 -1.74
C ALA A 39 23.59 -13.37 -3.03
N GLY A 40 22.89 -12.70 -3.94
CA GLY A 40 22.48 -13.25 -5.22
C GLY A 40 20.98 -13.07 -5.49
N VAL A 41 20.45 -13.89 -6.39
CA VAL A 41 19.01 -13.89 -6.72
C VAL A 41 18.22 -14.43 -5.54
N SER A 42 17.03 -13.89 -5.32
CA SER A 42 16.13 -14.34 -4.22
C SER A 42 15.84 -15.84 -4.32
N PRO A 43 16.18 -16.63 -3.28
CA PRO A 43 15.87 -18.04 -3.28
C PRO A 43 14.35 -18.26 -3.12
N PRO A 44 13.82 -19.39 -3.60
CA PRO A 44 12.44 -19.77 -3.28
C PRO A 44 12.18 -19.72 -1.77
N PRO A 45 10.96 -19.34 -1.31
CA PRO A 45 10.66 -19.19 0.12
C PRO A 45 10.94 -20.45 0.94
N THR A 46 10.71 -21.64 0.38
CA THR A 46 10.99 -22.93 1.04
C THR A 46 12.48 -23.14 1.26
N VAL A 47 13.32 -22.79 0.30
CA VAL A 47 14.78 -22.90 0.40
C VAL A 47 15.29 -21.88 1.41
N LEU A 48 14.80 -20.66 1.38
CA LEU A 48 15.18 -19.63 2.36
C LEU A 48 14.77 -20.05 3.79
N ALA A 49 13.57 -20.59 3.97
CA ALA A 49 13.12 -21.11 5.27
C ALA A 49 14.08 -22.16 5.83
N THR A 50 14.43 -23.16 5.00
CA THR A 50 15.38 -24.23 5.39
C THR A 50 16.75 -23.66 5.74
N CYS A 51 17.25 -22.69 4.95
CA CYS A 51 18.51 -22.01 5.24
C CYS A 51 18.47 -21.24 6.57
N LEU A 52 17.38 -20.52 6.86
CA LEU A 52 17.23 -19.77 8.10
C LEU A 52 17.16 -20.67 9.33
N GLU A 53 16.52 -21.82 9.23
CA GLU A 53 16.41 -22.81 10.31
C GLU A 53 17.70 -23.61 10.52
N ALA A 54 18.50 -23.77 9.46
CA ALA A 54 19.78 -24.48 9.53
C ALA A 54 20.94 -23.61 10.05
N ILE A 55 20.73 -22.35 10.38
CA ILE A 55 21.78 -21.46 10.89
C ILE A 55 22.30 -21.97 12.24
N PRO A 56 23.58 -22.33 12.37
CA PRO A 56 24.13 -22.80 13.61
C PRO A 56 24.08 -21.78 14.75
N SER A 57 23.95 -22.25 15.98
CA SER A 57 23.76 -21.41 17.16
C SER A 57 24.95 -20.53 17.54
N HIS A 58 26.12 -20.72 16.95
CA HIS A 58 27.28 -19.86 17.19
C HIS A 58 27.26 -18.55 16.36
N PHE A 59 26.43 -18.48 15.31
CA PHE A 59 26.30 -17.26 14.52
C PHE A 59 25.57 -16.17 15.27
N ARG A 60 26.05 -14.92 15.09
CA ARG A 60 25.53 -13.71 15.72
C ARG A 60 24.93 -12.72 14.73
N VAL A 61 25.41 -12.72 13.48
CA VAL A 61 25.00 -11.78 12.44
C VAL A 61 24.61 -12.54 11.18
N LEU A 62 23.44 -12.21 10.65
CA LEU A 62 22.97 -12.67 9.35
C LEU A 62 22.77 -11.46 8.43
N ASP A 63 23.50 -11.44 7.32
CA ASP A 63 23.43 -10.39 6.31
C ASP A 63 22.70 -10.92 5.06
N LEU A 64 21.48 -10.44 4.85
CA LEU A 64 20.65 -10.70 3.66
C LEU A 64 20.63 -9.50 2.71
N SER A 65 21.38 -8.44 2.98
CA SER A 65 21.36 -7.19 2.20
C SER A 65 21.79 -7.39 0.74
N GLY A 66 22.52 -8.47 0.47
CA GLY A 66 22.97 -8.83 -0.88
C GLY A 66 21.95 -9.67 -1.69
N ILE A 67 20.81 -10.02 -1.13
CA ILE A 67 19.76 -10.74 -1.86
C ILE A 67 18.93 -9.72 -2.63
N THR A 68 18.92 -9.86 -3.95
CA THR A 68 18.05 -9.06 -4.82
C THR A 68 16.63 -9.63 -4.78
N HIS A 69 15.62 -8.78 -4.84
CA HIS A 69 14.19 -9.18 -4.89
C HIS A 69 13.67 -9.96 -3.66
N LEU A 70 14.27 -9.75 -2.48
CA LEU A 70 13.72 -10.29 -1.24
C LEU A 70 12.53 -9.42 -0.80
N ASP A 71 11.33 -9.88 -1.02
CA ASP A 71 10.09 -9.18 -0.65
C ASP A 71 9.50 -9.69 0.68
N SER A 72 9.80 -10.94 1.06
CA SER A 72 9.24 -11.56 2.25
C SER A 72 10.21 -12.55 2.89
N LEU A 73 10.27 -12.56 4.23
CA LEU A 73 10.90 -13.63 4.98
C LEU A 73 9.89 -14.75 5.22
N PRO A 74 10.26 -16.01 4.96
CA PRO A 74 9.37 -17.13 5.20
C PRO A 74 9.15 -17.38 6.70
N PRO A 75 8.04 -18.06 7.07
CA PRO A 75 7.85 -18.56 8.42
C PRO A 75 9.04 -19.44 8.83
N SER A 76 9.75 -19.07 9.89
CA SER A 76 10.97 -19.75 10.32
C SER A 76 11.28 -19.47 11.79
N GLU A 77 12.14 -20.31 12.36
CA GLU A 77 12.69 -20.11 13.69
C GLU A 77 14.14 -19.65 13.60
N LEU A 78 14.35 -18.34 13.78
CA LEU A 78 15.70 -17.78 13.82
C LEU A 78 16.37 -18.15 15.16
N PRO A 79 17.68 -18.52 15.16
CA PRO A 79 18.42 -18.83 16.37
C PRO A 79 18.34 -17.70 17.42
N ALA A 80 18.17 -18.08 18.68
CA ALA A 80 18.13 -17.10 19.78
C ALA A 80 19.43 -16.30 19.91
N THR A 81 20.53 -16.88 19.49
CA THR A 81 21.87 -16.28 19.50
C THR A 81 22.11 -15.21 18.44
N LEU A 82 21.25 -15.15 17.41
CA LEU A 82 21.36 -14.15 16.35
C LEU A 82 21.01 -12.77 16.91
N ASN A 83 21.97 -11.86 16.92
CA ASN A 83 21.81 -10.51 17.50
C ASN A 83 21.54 -9.45 16.44
N SER A 84 21.94 -9.69 15.20
CA SER A 84 21.78 -8.75 14.09
C SER A 84 21.28 -9.43 12.83
N LEU A 85 20.34 -8.80 12.17
CA LEU A 85 19.83 -9.19 10.86
C LEU A 85 19.88 -7.97 9.94
N GLN A 86 20.73 -8.03 8.92
CA GLN A 86 20.80 -7.00 7.89
C GLN A 86 19.87 -7.41 6.75
N LEU A 87 18.94 -6.55 6.41
CA LEU A 87 17.95 -6.76 5.37
C LEU A 87 18.26 -5.91 4.13
N PRO A 88 17.78 -6.29 2.95
CA PRO A 88 17.83 -5.41 1.79
C PRO A 88 17.17 -4.07 2.10
N GLN A 89 17.62 -3.01 1.44
CA GLN A 89 17.05 -1.67 1.63
C GLN A 89 15.63 -1.52 1.01
N VAL A 90 15.12 -2.56 0.38
CA VAL A 90 13.74 -2.62 -0.14
C VAL A 90 12.80 -2.94 1.02
N PRO A 91 11.67 -2.22 1.17
CA PRO A 91 10.69 -2.54 2.20
C PRO A 91 10.14 -3.95 2.01
N LEU A 92 10.26 -4.80 3.04
CA LEU A 92 9.67 -6.12 3.03
C LEU A 92 8.14 -6.04 3.12
N LEU A 93 7.47 -6.96 2.45
CA LEU A 93 6.03 -7.17 2.60
C LEU A 93 5.74 -7.93 3.91
N SER A 94 6.59 -8.90 4.25
CA SER A 94 6.51 -9.68 5.50
C SER A 94 7.92 -10.01 6.02
N PRO A 95 8.29 -9.66 7.26
CA PRO A 95 7.55 -8.83 8.24
C PRO A 95 7.31 -7.40 7.75
N PRO A 96 6.23 -6.74 8.22
CA PRO A 96 5.98 -5.35 7.86
C PRO A 96 7.05 -4.41 8.45
N PRO A 97 7.29 -3.22 7.83
CA PRO A 97 8.31 -2.27 8.30
C PRO A 97 8.19 -1.87 9.77
N SER A 98 6.95 -1.81 10.29
CA SER A 98 6.69 -1.55 11.71
C SER A 98 7.22 -2.64 12.66
N VAL A 99 7.38 -3.86 12.18
CA VAL A 99 8.03 -4.96 12.92
C VAL A 99 9.54 -4.90 12.72
N VAL A 100 9.99 -4.68 11.48
CA VAL A 100 11.41 -4.59 11.13
C VAL A 100 12.10 -3.48 11.93
N SER A 101 11.49 -2.30 12.04
CA SER A 101 12.02 -1.16 12.80
C SER A 101 12.22 -1.43 14.29
N ARG A 102 11.53 -2.44 14.85
CA ARG A 102 11.67 -2.85 16.26
C ARG A 102 12.81 -3.84 16.49
N GLY A 103 13.53 -4.21 15.43
CA GLY A 103 14.74 -5.03 15.49
C GLY A 103 14.52 -6.54 15.52
N ILE A 104 15.64 -7.27 15.68
CA ILE A 104 15.69 -8.73 15.50
C ILE A 104 14.74 -9.50 16.43
N HIS A 105 14.51 -9.04 17.65
CA HIS A 105 13.62 -9.71 18.58
C HIS A 105 12.16 -9.71 18.09
N ALA A 106 11.70 -8.57 17.56
CA ALA A 106 10.37 -8.44 17.01
C ALA A 106 10.21 -9.27 15.71
N ILE A 107 11.24 -9.27 14.84
CA ILE A 107 11.26 -10.09 13.62
C ILE A 107 11.19 -11.58 13.99
N ARG A 108 12.01 -12.03 14.94
CA ARG A 108 12.02 -13.43 15.41
C ARG A 108 10.65 -13.86 15.95
N GLN A 109 10.05 -13.03 16.80
CA GLN A 109 8.74 -13.31 17.34
C GLN A 109 7.68 -13.39 16.23
N TYR A 110 7.68 -12.42 15.31
CA TYR A 110 6.76 -12.39 14.18
C TYR A 110 6.86 -13.65 13.29
N LEU A 111 8.09 -14.07 12.92
CA LEU A 111 8.30 -15.25 12.08
C LEU A 111 7.89 -16.55 12.79
N ARG A 112 8.15 -16.63 14.10
CA ARG A 112 7.69 -17.74 14.94
C ARG A 112 6.16 -17.81 15.01
N ASP A 113 5.52 -16.68 15.28
CA ASP A 113 4.05 -16.61 15.34
C ASP A 113 3.43 -16.97 13.98
N LEU A 114 4.07 -16.54 12.89
CA LEU A 114 3.64 -16.88 11.54
C LEU A 114 3.74 -18.38 11.25
N LYS A 115 4.77 -19.07 11.80
CA LYS A 115 4.96 -20.52 11.71
C LYS A 115 3.91 -21.28 12.52
N HIS A 116 3.53 -20.77 13.69
CA HIS A 116 2.54 -21.43 14.56
C HIS A 116 1.10 -21.28 14.07
N GLY A 117 0.84 -20.33 13.17
CA GLY A 117 -0.44 -20.19 12.54
C GLY A 117 -0.62 -18.81 11.90
N SER A 118 -1.15 -18.81 10.70
CA SER A 118 -1.35 -17.60 9.93
C SER A 118 -2.70 -17.58 9.22
N SER A 119 -3.16 -16.39 8.94
CA SER A 119 -4.33 -16.17 8.09
C SER A 119 -4.01 -15.10 7.04
N PRO A 120 -4.61 -15.18 5.86
CA PRO A 120 -4.40 -14.17 4.83
C PRO A 120 -5.00 -12.84 5.28
N TRP A 121 -4.27 -11.75 5.01
CA TRP A 121 -4.65 -10.40 5.40
C TRP A 121 -5.54 -9.75 4.33
N TRP A 122 -6.84 -9.70 4.57
CA TRP A 122 -7.83 -9.07 3.68
C TRP A 122 -8.39 -7.78 4.29
N LYS A 123 -7.51 -6.94 4.83
CA LYS A 123 -7.87 -5.64 5.39
C LYS A 123 -7.08 -4.55 4.69
N LEU A 124 -7.77 -3.50 4.28
CA LEU A 124 -7.15 -2.34 3.66
C LEU A 124 -7.74 -1.05 4.24
N LYS A 125 -6.95 -0.01 4.22
CA LYS A 125 -7.34 1.33 4.60
C LYS A 125 -7.87 2.07 3.37
N LEU A 126 -9.04 2.68 3.52
CA LEU A 126 -9.64 3.57 2.54
C LEU A 126 -9.68 4.98 3.13
N GLN A 127 -9.02 5.92 2.49
CA GLN A 127 -8.97 7.32 2.90
C GLN A 127 -9.91 8.12 2.00
N VAL A 128 -10.82 8.92 2.59
CA VAL A 128 -11.73 9.77 1.83
C VAL A 128 -11.34 11.22 2.08
N VAL A 129 -10.75 11.83 1.08
CA VAL A 129 -10.15 13.17 1.14
C VAL A 129 -10.79 14.11 0.11
N GLY A 130 -10.62 15.41 0.30
CA GLY A 130 -11.16 16.43 -0.60
C GLY A 130 -11.63 17.67 0.15
N ARG A 131 -11.96 18.71 -0.59
CA ARG A 131 -12.38 20.01 -0.06
C ARG A 131 -13.57 19.88 0.89
N HIS A 132 -13.72 20.84 1.79
CA HIS A 132 -14.93 20.99 2.61
C HIS A 132 -16.16 21.11 1.70
N THR A 133 -17.25 20.47 2.10
CA THR A 133 -18.52 20.39 1.34
C THR A 133 -18.48 19.60 0.02
N SER A 134 -17.38 18.96 -0.34
CA SER A 134 -17.33 18.12 -1.55
C SER A 134 -18.13 16.81 -1.46
N GLY A 135 -18.91 16.59 -0.41
CA GLY A 135 -19.77 15.41 -0.28
C GLY A 135 -19.10 14.13 0.23
N LYS A 136 -17.91 14.20 0.85
CA LYS A 136 -17.14 13.03 1.35
C LYS A 136 -17.95 12.11 2.25
N SER A 137 -18.47 12.64 3.36
CA SER A 137 -19.26 11.87 4.32
C SER A 137 -20.55 11.32 3.71
N SER A 138 -21.18 12.10 2.83
CA SER A 138 -22.34 11.64 2.06
C SER A 138 -22.00 10.50 1.11
N LEU A 139 -20.81 10.54 0.51
CA LEU A 139 -20.29 9.47 -0.35
C LEU A 139 -20.06 8.18 0.44
N VAL A 140 -19.41 8.27 1.60
CA VAL A 140 -19.20 7.11 2.50
C VAL A 140 -20.53 6.49 2.89
N ASP A 141 -21.49 7.30 3.32
CA ASP A 141 -22.84 6.82 3.67
C ASP A 141 -23.56 6.17 2.47
N ALA A 142 -23.45 6.79 1.28
CA ALA A 142 -24.07 6.25 0.07
C ALA A 142 -23.47 4.89 -0.34
N MET A 143 -22.13 4.76 -0.29
CA MET A 143 -21.43 3.50 -0.57
C MET A 143 -21.82 2.40 0.41
N MET A 144 -21.87 2.69 1.70
CA MET A 144 -22.26 1.73 2.74
C MET A 144 -23.72 1.30 2.59
N ARG A 145 -24.63 2.24 2.32
CA ARG A 145 -26.06 1.95 2.06
C ARG A 145 -26.24 1.11 0.82
N TRP A 146 -25.54 1.44 -0.26
CA TRP A 146 -25.60 0.65 -1.49
C TRP A 146 -25.11 -0.79 -1.25
N SER A 147 -24.06 -0.97 -0.47
CA SER A 147 -23.54 -2.31 -0.13
C SER A 147 -24.53 -3.14 0.68
N THR A 148 -25.41 -2.50 1.46
CA THR A 148 -26.40 -3.20 2.30
C THR A 148 -27.72 -3.44 1.55
N HIS A 149 -28.18 -2.47 0.75
CA HIS A 149 -29.53 -2.45 0.20
C HIS A 149 -29.56 -2.36 -1.33
N GLY A 150 -28.39 -2.24 -1.99
CA GLY A 150 -28.33 -2.04 -3.44
C GLY A 150 -29.01 -0.74 -3.88
N ALA A 151 -29.54 -0.74 -5.10
CA ALA A 151 -30.21 0.43 -5.67
C ALA A 151 -31.47 0.88 -4.89
N THR A 152 -32.09 -0.01 -4.10
CA THR A 152 -33.27 0.32 -3.29
C THR A 152 -32.98 1.27 -2.11
N ALA A 153 -31.69 1.51 -1.82
CA ALA A 153 -31.28 2.49 -0.81
C ALA A 153 -31.57 3.95 -1.19
N PHE A 154 -31.97 4.21 -2.44
CA PHE A 154 -32.12 5.56 -3.01
C PHE A 154 -33.55 5.83 -3.49
N PRO A 155 -33.98 7.09 -3.51
CA PRO A 155 -33.21 8.32 -3.20
C PRO A 155 -32.90 8.50 -1.71
N TYR A 156 -31.76 9.09 -1.42
CA TYR A 156 -31.28 9.36 -0.06
C TYR A 156 -31.06 10.87 0.15
N ARG A 157 -31.61 11.41 1.23
CA ARG A 157 -31.53 12.86 1.48
C ARG A 157 -30.20 13.35 2.07
N GLY A 158 -29.22 12.44 2.22
CA GLY A 158 -27.92 12.80 2.80
C GLY A 158 -27.96 13.05 4.33
N ARG A 159 -26.78 13.33 4.90
CA ARG A 159 -26.70 13.84 6.28
C ARG A 159 -27.21 15.28 6.34
N ALA A 160 -27.83 15.66 7.44
CA ALA A 160 -28.21 17.05 7.66
C ALA A 160 -26.96 17.96 7.62
N LYS A 161 -27.08 19.15 7.04
CA LYS A 161 -25.94 20.11 6.87
C LYS A 161 -25.20 20.46 8.18
N LEU A 162 -25.74 20.12 9.33
CA LEU A 162 -25.19 20.39 10.66
C LEU A 162 -24.12 19.40 11.12
N ASP A 163 -24.09 18.20 10.54
CA ASP A 163 -23.10 17.16 10.91
C ASP A 163 -21.82 17.34 10.08
N ARG A 164 -20.97 18.27 10.53
CA ARG A 164 -19.64 18.47 9.96
C ARG A 164 -18.67 17.49 10.60
N THR A 165 -17.90 16.78 9.77
CA THR A 165 -16.81 15.94 10.27
C THR A 165 -15.74 16.81 10.92
N VAL A 166 -15.57 16.67 12.23
CA VAL A 166 -14.51 17.32 13.00
C VAL A 166 -13.35 16.34 13.13
N GLY A 167 -12.22 16.64 12.50
CA GLY A 167 -11.07 15.74 12.48
C GLY A 167 -11.23 14.59 11.51
N VAL A 168 -11.26 13.35 11.99
CA VAL A 168 -11.35 12.13 11.20
C VAL A 168 -12.39 11.18 11.78
N ASP A 169 -13.39 10.82 10.98
CA ASP A 169 -14.33 9.75 11.30
C ASP A 169 -13.81 8.41 10.76
N VAL A 170 -13.83 7.35 11.59
CA VAL A 170 -13.36 6.02 11.19
C VAL A 170 -14.51 5.04 11.23
N VAL A 171 -14.75 4.34 10.12
CA VAL A 171 -15.83 3.36 9.98
C VAL A 171 -15.27 2.08 9.39
N ASP A 172 -15.67 0.91 9.93
CA ASP A 172 -15.37 -0.37 9.31
C ASP A 172 -16.46 -0.68 8.27
N TRP A 173 -16.05 -0.98 7.04
CA TRP A 173 -16.92 -1.29 5.93
C TRP A 173 -16.55 -2.64 5.31
N GLN A 174 -17.54 -3.49 5.13
CA GLN A 174 -17.42 -4.75 4.40
C GLN A 174 -18.29 -4.63 3.16
N PRO A 175 -17.71 -4.39 1.98
CA PRO A 175 -18.46 -4.40 0.74
C PRO A 175 -19.02 -5.80 0.48
N LEU A 176 -20.11 -5.88 -0.27
CA LEU A 176 -20.75 -7.15 -0.63
C LEU A 176 -19.70 -8.12 -1.18
N PRO A 177 -19.79 -9.42 -0.85
CA PRO A 177 -18.88 -10.42 -1.37
C PRO A 177 -18.92 -10.39 -2.89
N SER A 178 -17.89 -9.83 -3.49
CA SER A 178 -17.64 -9.88 -4.92
C SER A 178 -17.23 -11.30 -5.29
N GLN A 179 -17.58 -11.78 -6.48
CA GLN A 179 -17.12 -13.06 -7.01
C GLN A 179 -15.58 -13.14 -7.17
N SER A 180 -14.89 -12.02 -7.01
CA SER A 180 -13.45 -11.87 -7.16
C SER A 180 -12.63 -12.14 -5.88
N HIS A 181 -13.26 -12.47 -4.75
CA HIS A 181 -12.52 -12.79 -3.51
C HIS A 181 -12.45 -14.30 -3.30
N PRO A 182 -11.34 -14.81 -2.75
CA PRO A 182 -11.32 -16.20 -2.32
C PRO A 182 -12.47 -16.48 -1.35
N PRO A 183 -13.21 -17.58 -1.51
CA PRO A 183 -14.29 -17.93 -0.61
C PRO A 183 -13.81 -18.01 0.84
N GLY A 184 -14.54 -17.40 1.77
CA GLY A 184 -14.21 -17.43 3.20
C GLY A 184 -13.33 -16.27 3.71
N HIS A 185 -12.84 -15.41 2.85
CA HIS A 185 -11.99 -14.27 3.24
C HIS A 185 -12.54 -12.94 2.71
N PRO A 186 -13.59 -12.37 3.33
CA PRO A 186 -14.17 -11.11 2.88
C PRO A 186 -13.19 -9.94 3.05
N LEU A 187 -13.12 -9.10 2.02
CA LEU A 187 -12.40 -7.84 2.09
C LEU A 187 -13.04 -6.94 3.16
N ARG A 188 -12.24 -6.41 4.05
CA ARG A 188 -12.65 -5.44 5.08
C ARG A 188 -11.92 -4.14 4.86
N LEU A 189 -12.66 -3.06 4.74
CA LEU A 189 -12.13 -1.73 4.55
C LEU A 189 -12.33 -0.92 5.84
N ARG A 190 -11.23 -0.33 6.32
CA ARG A 190 -11.31 0.69 7.34
C ARG A 190 -11.32 2.05 6.66
N VAL A 191 -12.47 2.67 6.64
CA VAL A 191 -12.72 3.96 5.98
C VAL A 191 -12.40 5.08 6.95
N PHE A 192 -11.53 6.00 6.52
CA PHE A 192 -11.18 7.23 7.20
C PHE A 192 -11.78 8.40 6.44
N ASP A 193 -12.86 8.97 6.96
CA ASP A 193 -13.52 10.16 6.41
C ASP A 193 -12.89 11.42 7.02
N PHE A 194 -12.04 12.09 6.25
CA PHE A 194 -11.30 13.25 6.71
C PHE A 194 -12.14 14.53 6.60
N GLY A 195 -12.17 15.32 7.67
CA GLY A 195 -12.74 16.67 7.65
C GLY A 195 -12.03 17.55 6.61
N GLY A 196 -12.80 18.21 5.75
CA GLY A 196 -12.24 18.97 4.62
C GLY A 196 -11.84 20.41 4.94
N GLN A 197 -11.71 20.80 6.21
CA GLN A 197 -11.29 22.14 6.60
C GLN A 197 -9.77 22.21 6.71
N ASP A 198 -9.18 23.32 6.25
CA ASP A 198 -7.72 23.54 6.23
C ASP A 198 -7.08 23.44 7.63
N VAL A 199 -7.83 23.78 8.68
CA VAL A 199 -7.38 23.69 10.08
C VAL A 199 -7.01 22.26 10.51
N TYR A 200 -7.55 21.25 9.85
CA TYR A 200 -7.28 19.85 10.20
C TYR A 200 -6.13 19.21 9.41
N HIS A 201 -5.58 19.89 8.41
CA HIS A 201 -4.53 19.33 7.55
C HIS A 201 -3.28 18.90 8.34
N ALA A 202 -2.90 19.65 9.38
CA ALA A 202 -1.75 19.29 10.24
C ALA A 202 -1.96 17.98 11.03
N GLY A 203 -3.20 17.66 11.40
CA GLY A 203 -3.55 16.43 12.10
C GLY A 203 -3.77 15.23 11.17
N HIS A 204 -4.06 15.47 9.90
CA HIS A 204 -4.35 14.42 8.92
C HIS A 204 -3.15 13.51 8.67
N SER A 205 -1.93 14.05 8.66
CA SER A 205 -0.69 13.30 8.41
C SER A 205 -0.51 12.11 9.35
N THR A 206 -0.95 12.22 10.60
CA THR A 206 -0.90 11.13 11.59
C THR A 206 -1.77 9.94 11.20
N PHE A 207 -2.84 10.19 10.45
CA PHE A 207 -3.81 9.16 10.05
C PHE A 207 -3.68 8.77 8.58
N MET A 208 -2.79 9.36 7.82
CA MET A 208 -2.53 8.98 6.42
C MET A 208 -1.48 7.88 6.34
N SER A 209 -1.52 7.05 5.31
CA SER A 209 -0.53 5.99 5.07
C SER A 209 -0.40 5.67 3.57
N ASP A 210 0.83 5.29 3.18
CA ASP A 210 1.20 5.02 1.79
C ASP A 210 0.54 3.74 1.23
N ASP A 211 0.25 2.77 2.10
CA ASP A 211 -0.39 1.50 1.73
C ASP A 211 -1.92 1.55 1.83
N ALA A 212 -2.49 2.76 1.71
CA ALA A 212 -3.93 2.98 1.64
C ALA A 212 -4.38 3.32 0.22
N MET A 213 -5.65 3.07 -0.07
CA MET A 213 -6.33 3.68 -1.19
C MET A 213 -6.99 4.99 -0.76
N SER A 214 -6.85 6.04 -1.56
CA SER A 214 -7.48 7.34 -1.32
C SER A 214 -8.58 7.59 -2.36
N LEU A 215 -9.79 7.90 -1.89
CA LEU A 215 -10.84 8.49 -2.72
C LEU A 215 -10.69 10.01 -2.64
N LEU A 216 -10.22 10.62 -3.71
CA LEU A 216 -10.17 12.08 -3.83
C LEU A 216 -11.51 12.58 -4.35
N VAL A 217 -12.29 13.16 -3.45
CA VAL A 217 -13.66 13.61 -3.73
C VAL A 217 -13.65 15.06 -4.19
N VAL A 218 -14.10 15.29 -5.42
CA VAL A 218 -14.24 16.59 -6.04
C VAL A 218 -15.71 16.92 -6.30
N ASP A 219 -16.05 18.20 -6.18
CA ASP A 219 -17.40 18.70 -6.42
C ASP A 219 -17.53 19.16 -7.86
N LEU A 220 -18.33 18.45 -8.65
CA LEU A 220 -18.55 18.74 -10.06
C LEU A 220 -19.39 19.99 -10.30
N SER A 221 -20.20 20.40 -9.33
CA SER A 221 -21.08 21.56 -9.43
C SER A 221 -20.32 22.90 -9.46
N LEU A 222 -19.04 22.89 -9.09
CA LEU A 222 -18.19 24.09 -9.07
C LEU A 222 -17.70 24.51 -10.47
N GLY A 223 -17.94 23.70 -11.50
CA GLY A 223 -17.43 23.89 -12.85
C GLY A 223 -15.98 23.47 -13.03
N VAL A 224 -15.54 23.33 -14.29
CA VAL A 224 -14.27 22.69 -14.67
C VAL A 224 -13.06 23.31 -13.97
N ALA A 225 -12.92 24.65 -14.02
CA ALA A 225 -11.73 25.34 -13.54
C ALA A 225 -11.52 25.16 -12.02
N GLU A 226 -12.56 25.36 -11.23
CA GLU A 226 -12.47 25.25 -9.77
C GLU A 226 -12.33 23.80 -9.31
N THR A 227 -13.03 22.87 -9.96
CA THR A 227 -12.89 21.43 -9.70
C THR A 227 -11.46 20.96 -9.94
N CYS A 228 -10.86 21.33 -11.09
CA CYS A 228 -9.48 20.97 -11.41
C CYS A 228 -8.48 21.62 -10.44
N ARG A 229 -8.67 22.89 -10.07
CA ARG A 229 -7.80 23.59 -9.12
C ARG A 229 -7.79 22.89 -7.75
N CYS A 230 -8.97 22.59 -7.21
CA CYS A 230 -9.09 21.90 -5.95
C CYS A 230 -8.49 20.49 -5.99
N MET A 231 -8.71 19.76 -7.09
CA MET A 231 -8.14 18.42 -7.29
C MET A 231 -6.62 18.44 -7.26
N VAL A 232 -5.98 19.34 -8.00
CA VAL A 232 -4.50 19.45 -8.07
C VAL A 232 -3.93 19.75 -6.69
N GLN A 233 -4.53 20.67 -5.92
CA GLN A 233 -4.08 20.98 -4.56
C GLN A 233 -4.08 19.73 -3.66
N TRP A 234 -5.11 18.88 -3.75
CA TRP A 234 -5.18 17.64 -2.98
C TRP A 234 -4.21 16.58 -3.50
N LEU A 235 -4.00 16.46 -4.80
CA LEU A 235 -2.99 15.55 -5.36
C LEU A 235 -1.59 15.93 -4.91
N ASP A 236 -1.25 17.22 -4.90
CA ASP A 236 0.05 17.70 -4.39
C ASP A 236 0.23 17.41 -2.89
N MET A 237 -0.83 17.59 -2.10
CA MET A 237 -0.81 17.26 -0.68
C MET A 237 -0.63 15.76 -0.45
N LEU A 238 -1.36 14.91 -1.17
CA LEU A 238 -1.21 13.46 -1.10
C LEU A 238 0.19 13.01 -1.53
N GLN A 239 0.73 13.61 -2.60
CA GLN A 239 2.09 13.34 -3.06
C GLN A 239 3.14 13.65 -1.99
N PHE A 240 2.91 14.69 -1.18
CA PHE A 240 3.81 15.06 -0.10
C PHE A 240 3.66 14.16 1.14
N GLN A 241 2.41 13.85 1.52
CA GLN A 241 2.13 13.14 2.77
C GLN A 241 2.15 11.62 2.64
N THR A 242 1.73 11.09 1.49
CA THR A 242 1.60 9.64 1.23
C THR A 242 2.11 9.29 -0.17
N PRO A 243 3.42 9.50 -0.42
CA PRO A 243 4.01 9.16 -1.70
C PRO A 243 3.86 7.66 -1.96
N GLY A 244 3.38 7.30 -3.14
CA GLY A 244 3.11 5.89 -3.50
C GLY A 244 1.70 5.38 -3.18
N SER A 245 0.83 6.20 -2.56
CA SER A 245 -0.58 5.85 -2.37
C SER A 245 -1.34 5.74 -3.70
N VAL A 246 -2.36 4.90 -3.72
CA VAL A 246 -3.28 4.75 -4.85
C VAL A 246 -4.44 5.72 -4.68
N VAL A 247 -4.71 6.54 -5.69
CA VAL A 247 -5.78 7.55 -5.66
C VAL A 247 -6.79 7.29 -6.77
N LEU A 248 -8.06 7.24 -6.41
CA LEU A 248 -9.18 7.25 -7.32
C LEU A 248 -9.92 8.60 -7.19
N VAL A 249 -10.10 9.30 -8.30
CA VAL A 249 -10.83 10.58 -8.30
C VAL A 249 -12.32 10.32 -8.46
N VAL A 250 -13.13 10.87 -7.56
CA VAL A 250 -14.59 10.70 -7.53
C VAL A 250 -15.27 12.07 -7.58
N GLY A 251 -16.08 12.30 -8.60
CA GLY A 251 -16.87 13.52 -8.76
C GLY A 251 -18.27 13.34 -8.16
N THR A 252 -18.62 14.19 -7.21
CA THR A 252 -19.93 14.22 -6.56
C THR A 252 -20.84 15.31 -7.14
N HIS A 253 -22.07 15.39 -6.64
CA HIS A 253 -23.09 16.34 -7.08
C HIS A 253 -23.44 16.22 -8.57
N LEU A 254 -23.38 15.01 -9.12
CA LEU A 254 -23.72 14.73 -10.52
C LEU A 254 -25.14 15.21 -10.88
N ASP A 255 -26.09 15.08 -9.97
CA ASP A 255 -27.46 15.55 -10.08
C ASP A 255 -27.59 17.08 -10.22
N MET A 256 -26.54 17.84 -9.88
CA MET A 256 -26.53 19.32 -9.94
C MET A 256 -25.80 19.88 -11.17
N CYS A 257 -25.19 19.01 -11.99
CA CYS A 257 -24.25 19.47 -13.05
C CYS A 257 -24.88 19.72 -14.42
N GLY A 258 -26.09 19.30 -14.67
CA GLY A 258 -26.78 19.48 -15.97
C GLY A 258 -25.97 18.99 -17.18
N THR A 259 -25.95 19.75 -18.27
CA THR A 259 -25.29 19.37 -19.53
C THR A 259 -23.76 19.53 -19.53
N GLU A 260 -23.18 20.23 -18.56
CA GLU A 260 -21.74 20.53 -18.47
C GLU A 260 -20.91 19.36 -17.91
N VAL A 261 -21.54 18.28 -17.45
CA VAL A 261 -20.86 17.11 -16.86
C VAL A 261 -19.76 16.60 -17.75
N ARG A 262 -20.04 16.36 -19.03
CA ARG A 262 -19.10 15.80 -19.99
C ARG A 262 -17.84 16.65 -20.11
N ARG A 263 -17.99 17.95 -20.21
CA ARG A 263 -16.87 18.90 -20.29
C ARG A 263 -16.05 18.90 -19.01
N THR A 264 -16.69 18.80 -17.85
CA THR A 264 -16.02 18.72 -16.55
C THR A 264 -15.23 17.41 -16.44
N VAL A 265 -15.79 16.29 -16.83
CA VAL A 265 -15.11 14.98 -16.85
C VAL A 265 -13.86 15.01 -17.75
N GLU A 266 -14.01 15.49 -18.98
CA GLU A 266 -12.89 15.61 -19.93
C GLU A 266 -11.78 16.52 -19.39
N GLY A 267 -12.15 17.67 -18.79
CA GLY A 267 -11.20 18.61 -18.19
C GLY A 267 -10.46 18.04 -16.98
N VAL A 268 -11.17 17.34 -16.10
CA VAL A 268 -10.56 16.67 -14.92
C VAL A 268 -9.60 15.57 -15.37
N ASN A 269 -10.01 14.69 -16.27
CA ASN A 269 -9.16 13.60 -16.77
C ASN A 269 -7.91 14.14 -17.50
N ALA A 270 -8.06 15.19 -18.31
CA ALA A 270 -6.93 15.84 -18.96
C ALA A 270 -5.96 16.47 -17.94
N THR A 271 -6.50 17.07 -16.88
CA THR A 271 -5.69 17.67 -15.80
C THR A 271 -4.95 16.61 -14.99
N VAL A 272 -5.57 15.46 -14.71
CA VAL A 272 -4.90 14.32 -14.05
C VAL A 272 -3.72 13.84 -14.89
N ARG A 273 -3.94 13.56 -16.18
CA ARG A 273 -2.87 13.10 -17.08
C ARG A 273 -1.71 14.09 -17.14
N ARG A 274 -2.00 15.39 -17.25
CA ARG A 274 -0.97 16.44 -17.25
C ARG A 274 -0.21 16.46 -15.92
N TRP A 275 -0.90 16.45 -14.79
CA TRP A 275 -0.28 16.45 -13.46
C TRP A 275 0.66 15.24 -13.26
N GLN A 276 0.22 14.04 -13.65
CA GLN A 276 1.05 12.85 -13.59
C GLN A 276 2.32 12.97 -14.45
N SER A 277 2.19 13.46 -15.70
CA SER A 277 3.31 13.65 -16.61
C SER A 277 4.32 14.68 -16.09
N GLU A 278 3.86 15.84 -15.61
CA GLU A 278 4.71 16.88 -15.04
C GLU A 278 5.47 16.36 -13.80
N ARG A 279 4.78 15.61 -12.95
CA ARG A 279 5.38 15.03 -11.75
C ARG A 279 6.46 14.02 -12.06
N GLN A 280 6.22 13.19 -13.04
CA GLN A 280 7.19 12.20 -13.52
C GLN A 280 8.46 12.88 -14.06
N GLN A 281 8.28 13.94 -14.87
CA GLN A 281 9.41 14.69 -15.40
C GLN A 281 10.24 15.32 -14.26
N GLN A 282 9.59 15.92 -13.27
CA GLN A 282 10.27 16.49 -12.10
C GLN A 282 11.07 15.44 -11.31
N LEU A 283 10.51 14.26 -11.10
CA LEU A 283 11.18 13.17 -10.39
C LEU A 283 12.39 12.67 -11.16
N ARG A 284 12.28 12.46 -12.48
CA ARG A 284 13.41 12.08 -13.34
C ARG A 284 14.53 13.12 -13.26
N ALA A 285 14.19 14.40 -13.44
CA ALA A 285 15.18 15.47 -13.35
C ALA A 285 15.86 15.54 -11.97
N THR A 286 15.11 15.29 -10.89
CA THR A 286 15.67 15.24 -9.53
C THR A 286 16.65 14.07 -9.36
N ILE A 287 16.29 12.88 -9.86
CA ILE A 287 17.16 11.69 -9.80
C ILE A 287 18.45 11.95 -10.60
N GLU A 288 18.33 12.44 -11.83
CA GLU A 288 19.47 12.77 -12.69
C GLU A 288 20.40 13.82 -12.05
N ALA A 289 19.84 14.87 -11.45
CA ALA A 289 20.60 15.89 -10.75
C ALA A 289 21.36 15.33 -9.53
N LEU A 290 20.73 14.44 -8.76
CA LEU A 290 21.38 13.78 -7.61
C LEU A 290 22.49 12.83 -8.06
N GLU A 291 22.31 12.09 -9.13
CA GLU A 291 23.33 11.20 -9.69
C GLU A 291 24.50 11.98 -10.30
N GLY A 292 24.22 13.08 -11.01
CA GLY A 292 25.24 13.95 -11.60
C GLY A 292 26.04 14.74 -10.57
N SER A 293 25.58 14.83 -9.33
CA SER A 293 26.31 15.57 -8.26
C SER A 293 27.62 14.92 -7.80
N GLY A 294 27.82 13.62 -8.08
CA GLY A 294 29.00 12.86 -7.64
C GLY A 294 29.16 12.69 -6.14
N VAL A 295 28.22 13.18 -5.33
CA VAL A 295 28.24 13.06 -3.88
C VAL A 295 27.64 11.74 -3.44
N VAL A 296 28.35 10.93 -2.67
CA VAL A 296 27.92 9.59 -2.23
C VAL A 296 26.54 9.61 -1.55
N GLY A 297 26.27 10.60 -0.71
CA GLY A 297 24.97 10.78 -0.05
C GLY A 297 23.84 11.12 -1.03
N ALA A 298 24.12 11.88 -2.09
CA ALA A 298 23.15 12.22 -3.13
C ALA A 298 22.85 11.00 -4.02
N MET A 299 23.88 10.24 -4.37
CA MET A 299 23.71 8.96 -5.11
C MET A 299 22.88 7.96 -4.31
N HIS A 300 23.09 7.86 -2.99
CA HIS A 300 22.27 7.03 -2.11
C HIS A 300 20.81 7.50 -2.10
N ARG A 301 20.57 8.81 -2.03
CA ARG A 301 19.24 9.41 -2.08
C ARG A 301 18.58 9.23 -3.46
N ALA A 302 19.33 9.36 -4.54
CA ALA A 302 18.84 9.04 -5.90
C ALA A 302 18.42 7.57 -6.02
N SER A 303 19.24 6.66 -5.50
CA SER A 303 18.92 5.23 -5.43
C SER A 303 17.68 4.93 -4.56
N GLN A 304 17.50 5.64 -3.44
CA GLN A 304 16.27 5.55 -2.64
C GLN A 304 15.06 6.10 -3.39
N LEU A 305 15.20 7.23 -4.07
CA LEU A 305 14.16 7.79 -4.91
C LEU A 305 13.82 6.89 -6.08
N ARG A 306 14.78 6.34 -6.80
CA ARG A 306 14.53 5.34 -7.85
C ARG A 306 13.81 4.11 -7.33
N ARG A 307 14.12 3.64 -6.13
CA ARG A 307 13.43 2.50 -5.49
C ARG A 307 12.05 2.86 -4.95
N ALA A 308 11.91 4.06 -4.39
CA ALA A 308 10.60 4.58 -3.97
C ALA A 308 9.72 4.92 -5.17
N VAL A 309 10.34 5.30 -6.30
CA VAL A 309 9.72 5.54 -7.60
C VAL A 309 9.43 4.21 -8.31
N GLY A 310 10.06 3.07 -7.88
CA GLY A 310 10.17 1.87 -8.70
C GLY A 310 11.06 2.17 -9.92
N ASP A 311 11.66 1.20 -10.53
CA ASP A 311 12.21 1.40 -11.87
C ASP A 311 11.07 1.97 -12.71
N VAL A 312 11.28 3.16 -13.24
CA VAL A 312 10.31 3.84 -14.09
C VAL A 312 10.23 3.07 -15.40
N GLU A 313 9.63 1.91 -15.35
CA GLU A 313 9.15 1.26 -16.55
C GLU A 313 7.94 2.04 -17.02
N VAL A 314 8.14 2.73 -18.10
CA VAL A 314 7.05 3.25 -18.90
C VAL A 314 6.57 2.03 -19.69
N ASP A 315 5.33 1.59 -19.44
CA ASP A 315 4.72 0.59 -20.30
C ASP A 315 4.64 1.13 -21.74
N ASP A 316 4.43 0.25 -22.70
CA ASP A 316 4.30 0.59 -24.13
C ASP A 316 3.18 1.63 -24.41
N MET A 317 2.36 1.95 -23.40
CA MET A 317 1.29 2.93 -23.43
C MET A 317 1.67 4.28 -22.77
N GLY A 318 2.92 4.45 -22.29
CA GLY A 318 3.40 5.67 -21.67
C GLY A 318 2.92 5.89 -20.22
N GLN A 319 2.38 4.88 -19.54
CA GLN A 319 1.99 4.98 -18.14
C GLN A 319 3.14 4.63 -17.21
N VAL A 320 3.32 5.46 -16.18
CA VAL A 320 4.39 5.33 -15.21
C VAL A 320 4.04 4.29 -14.15
N VAL A 321 4.83 3.25 -14.09
CA VAL A 321 4.83 2.30 -13.01
C VAL A 321 5.91 2.70 -12.02
N GLY A 322 5.54 3.42 -10.97
CA GLY A 322 6.45 3.66 -9.83
C GLY A 322 6.46 5.10 -9.28
N GLY A 323 6.54 5.21 -7.99
CA GLY A 323 7.19 6.22 -7.19
C GLY A 323 6.56 7.56 -6.96
N GLY A 324 5.30 7.66 -7.10
CA GLY A 324 4.51 8.81 -6.67
C GLY A 324 3.10 8.36 -6.34
N VAL A 325 2.24 9.31 -6.04
CA VAL A 325 0.79 9.05 -6.00
C VAL A 325 0.36 8.49 -7.35
N ARG A 326 -0.26 7.32 -7.32
CA ARG A 326 -0.78 6.66 -8.52
C ARG A 326 -2.27 6.94 -8.64
N VAL A 327 -2.64 7.83 -9.55
CA VAL A 327 -4.05 8.04 -9.88
C VAL A 327 -4.49 6.92 -10.83
N VAL A 328 -5.49 6.16 -10.41
CA VAL A 328 -5.98 4.98 -11.14
C VAL A 328 -7.35 5.23 -11.74
N GLY A 329 -7.55 4.75 -12.95
CA GLY A 329 -8.81 4.90 -13.66
C GLY A 329 -9.11 6.33 -14.09
N GLU A 330 -10.30 6.52 -14.64
CA GLU A 330 -10.86 7.82 -14.97
C GLU A 330 -11.76 8.34 -13.86
N LEU A 331 -12.11 9.62 -13.91
CA LEU A 331 -13.06 10.24 -12.98
C LEU A 331 -14.39 9.50 -12.98
N LEU A 332 -14.77 8.98 -11.81
CA LEU A 332 -16.10 8.39 -11.60
C LEU A 332 -17.07 9.45 -11.07
N CYS A 333 -18.16 9.65 -11.78
CA CYS A 333 -19.18 10.62 -11.41
C CYS A 333 -20.32 9.95 -10.65
N VAL A 334 -20.72 10.54 -9.52
CA VAL A 334 -21.77 9.98 -8.68
C VAL A 334 -22.72 11.05 -8.16
N SER A 335 -23.96 10.63 -7.90
CA SER A 335 -24.91 11.38 -7.07
C SER A 335 -25.18 10.62 -5.79
N CYS A 336 -24.81 11.19 -4.65
CA CYS A 336 -25.13 10.60 -3.36
C CYS A 336 -26.63 10.66 -3.03
N THR A 337 -27.37 11.54 -3.70
CA THR A 337 -28.82 11.73 -3.51
C THR A 337 -29.63 10.73 -4.31
N THR A 338 -29.34 10.60 -5.60
CA THR A 338 -30.09 9.70 -6.51
C THR A 338 -29.55 8.27 -6.50
N GLY A 339 -28.30 8.07 -6.08
CA GLY A 339 -27.60 6.78 -6.14
C GLY A 339 -26.93 6.50 -7.48
N GLU A 340 -27.04 7.41 -8.45
CA GLU A 340 -26.41 7.27 -9.76
C GLU A 340 -24.89 7.13 -9.60
N GLY A 341 -24.28 6.15 -10.28
CA GLY A 341 -22.86 5.87 -10.25
C GLY A 341 -22.34 5.21 -8.97
N ILE A 342 -23.08 5.19 -7.84
CA ILE A 342 -22.58 4.63 -6.56
C ILE A 342 -22.27 3.14 -6.69
N GLY A 343 -23.11 2.38 -7.36
CA GLY A 343 -22.88 0.94 -7.57
C GLY A 343 -21.62 0.66 -8.40
N ASP A 344 -21.38 1.46 -9.44
CA ASP A 344 -20.18 1.35 -10.26
C ASP A 344 -18.93 1.71 -9.46
N LEU A 345 -19.00 2.78 -8.67
CA LEU A 345 -17.91 3.18 -7.76
C LEU A 345 -17.57 2.06 -6.76
N VAL A 346 -18.57 1.46 -6.09
CA VAL A 346 -18.33 0.37 -5.14
C VAL A 346 -17.67 -0.82 -5.83
N ARG A 347 -18.18 -1.24 -7.00
CA ARG A 347 -17.58 -2.34 -7.77
C ARG A 347 -16.15 -2.02 -8.20
N HIS A 348 -15.90 -0.79 -8.63
CA HIS A 348 -14.58 -0.35 -9.07
C HIS A 348 -13.57 -0.33 -7.91
N VAL A 349 -13.93 0.25 -6.76
CA VAL A 349 -13.11 0.24 -5.55
C VAL A 349 -12.76 -1.19 -5.13
N VAL A 350 -13.76 -2.08 -5.10
CA VAL A 350 -13.55 -3.49 -4.73
C VAL A 350 -12.65 -4.20 -5.75
N SER A 351 -12.86 -3.96 -7.05
CA SER A 351 -12.02 -4.55 -8.11
C SER A 351 -10.57 -4.12 -7.99
N ILE A 352 -10.29 -2.82 -7.89
CA ILE A 352 -8.92 -2.30 -7.73
C ILE A 352 -8.24 -2.92 -6.50
N MET A 353 -8.96 -3.04 -5.40
CA MET A 353 -8.39 -3.60 -4.16
C MET A 353 -8.19 -5.12 -4.23
N ALA A 354 -9.08 -5.85 -4.91
CA ALA A 354 -9.03 -7.30 -4.98
C ALA A 354 -8.02 -7.83 -5.99
N THR A 355 -7.96 -7.21 -7.16
CA THR A 355 -7.12 -7.68 -8.28
C THR A 355 -5.80 -6.92 -8.35
N GLY A 356 -5.78 -5.71 -7.78
CA GLY A 356 -4.67 -4.78 -8.00
C GLY A 356 -4.65 -4.21 -9.42
N GLU A 357 -5.62 -4.58 -10.25
CA GLU A 357 -5.72 -4.16 -11.64
C GLU A 357 -6.74 -3.03 -11.78
N THR A 358 -6.36 -1.98 -12.48
CA THR A 358 -7.33 -1.08 -13.09
C THR A 358 -8.10 -1.87 -14.15
N ILE A 359 -9.38 -1.57 -14.35
CA ILE A 359 -10.22 -2.21 -15.39
C ILE A 359 -9.75 -1.72 -16.79
N ALA A 360 -8.52 -2.05 -17.13
CA ALA A 360 -7.99 -1.95 -18.49
C ALA A 360 -7.69 -3.38 -18.94
N PRO A 361 -8.36 -3.89 -19.98
CA PRO A 361 -8.34 -5.31 -20.32
C PRO A 361 -7.02 -5.85 -20.86
N ASP A 362 -5.95 -5.05 -20.95
CA ASP A 362 -4.77 -5.39 -21.77
C ASP A 362 -3.42 -5.48 -21.03
N LEU A 363 -3.40 -5.48 -19.68
CA LEU A 363 -2.14 -5.46 -18.93
C LEU A 363 -1.96 -6.71 -18.07
N SER A 364 -1.49 -7.78 -18.68
CA SER A 364 -1.11 -9.06 -18.03
C SER A 364 0.17 -8.96 -17.16
N SER A 365 0.72 -7.76 -16.93
CA SER A 365 1.98 -7.53 -16.21
C SER A 365 1.99 -6.33 -15.25
N THR A 366 0.82 -5.78 -14.86
CA THR A 366 0.79 -4.66 -13.89
C THR A 366 1.21 -5.10 -12.51
N PRO A 367 2.14 -4.38 -11.84
CA PRO A 367 2.52 -4.68 -10.47
C PRO A 367 1.31 -4.51 -9.55
N GLN A 368 1.13 -5.45 -8.64
CA GLN A 368 0.03 -5.47 -7.69
C GLN A 368 -0.01 -4.16 -6.87
N LEU A 369 -1.12 -3.40 -6.96
CA LEU A 369 -1.27 -2.11 -6.29
C LEU A 369 -1.20 -2.21 -4.76
N PHE A 370 -1.66 -3.34 -4.22
CA PHE A 370 -1.67 -3.62 -2.78
C PHE A 370 -0.96 -4.95 -2.49
N PRO A 371 0.38 -4.98 -2.56
CA PRO A 371 1.15 -6.23 -2.52
C PRO A 371 1.06 -6.98 -1.18
N ARG A 372 0.58 -6.33 -0.12
CA ARG A 372 0.35 -6.97 1.20
C ARG A 372 -1.01 -7.66 1.32
N LEU A 373 -1.95 -7.32 0.45
CA LEU A 373 -3.28 -7.91 0.49
C LEU A 373 -3.20 -9.41 0.16
N GLY A 374 -3.87 -10.25 0.95
CA GLY A 374 -3.79 -11.70 0.82
C GLY A 374 -2.53 -12.36 1.38
N LYS A 375 -1.50 -11.59 1.76
CA LYS A 375 -0.29 -12.17 2.39
C LYS A 375 -0.61 -12.72 3.79
N PRO A 376 0.07 -13.81 4.21
CA PRO A 376 -0.15 -14.39 5.52
C PRO A 376 0.34 -13.47 6.63
N VAL A 377 -0.47 -13.30 7.67
CA VAL A 377 -0.10 -12.63 8.93
C VAL A 377 -0.35 -13.58 10.11
N PRO A 378 0.42 -13.45 11.20
CA PRO A 378 0.17 -14.27 12.39
C PRO A 378 -1.26 -14.15 12.91
N HIS A 379 -1.84 -15.25 13.39
CA HIS A 379 -3.18 -15.23 13.99
C HIS A 379 -3.30 -14.25 15.15
N THR A 380 -2.24 -14.04 15.92
CA THR A 380 -2.17 -13.07 17.01
C THR A 380 -2.41 -11.64 16.51
N TYR A 381 -1.87 -11.28 15.36
CA TYR A 381 -2.10 -9.98 14.71
C TYR A 381 -3.55 -9.81 14.25
N ALA A 382 -4.09 -10.84 13.62
CA ALA A 382 -5.48 -10.84 13.16
C ALA A 382 -6.46 -10.73 14.33
N ALA A 383 -6.23 -11.47 15.41
CA ALA A 383 -7.04 -11.45 16.63
C ALA A 383 -6.99 -10.08 17.32
N PHE A 384 -5.79 -9.51 17.49
CA PHE A 384 -5.61 -8.18 18.09
C PHE A 384 -6.35 -7.09 17.32
N THR A 385 -6.21 -7.05 15.98
CA THR A 385 -6.91 -6.05 15.16
C THR A 385 -8.42 -6.22 15.16
N ASN A 386 -8.93 -7.45 15.27
CA ASN A 386 -10.37 -7.69 15.41
C ASN A 386 -10.88 -7.20 16.78
N ALA A 387 -10.18 -7.53 17.87
CA ALA A 387 -10.52 -7.08 19.20
C ALA A 387 -10.53 -5.54 19.30
N LEU A 388 -9.54 -4.88 18.72
CA LEU A 388 -9.44 -3.42 18.67
C LEU A 388 -10.63 -2.80 17.90
N SER A 389 -10.97 -3.38 16.73
CA SER A 389 -12.14 -2.94 15.95
C SER A 389 -13.44 -3.06 16.76
N THR A 390 -13.65 -4.19 17.43
CA THR A 390 -14.84 -4.44 18.25
C THR A 390 -14.91 -3.45 19.42
N ALA A 391 -13.80 -3.17 20.10
CA ALA A 391 -13.75 -2.23 21.20
C ALA A 391 -14.05 -0.78 20.76
N LEU A 392 -13.61 -0.39 19.55
CA LEU A 392 -13.89 0.94 19.01
C LEU A 392 -15.36 1.10 18.58
N THR A 393 -15.96 0.06 18.01
CA THR A 393 -17.39 0.07 17.62
C THR A 393 -18.30 0.06 18.84
N SER A 394 -17.98 -0.69 19.90
CA SER A 394 -18.78 -0.73 21.12
C SER A 394 -18.80 0.60 21.87
N LYS A 395 -17.69 1.35 21.88
CA LYS A 395 -17.64 2.70 22.46
C LYS A 395 -18.51 3.71 21.72
N ARG A 396 -18.67 3.55 20.38
CA ARG A 396 -19.53 4.43 19.58
C ARG A 396 -21.01 4.20 19.86
N SER A 397 -21.44 2.92 19.97
CA SER A 397 -22.84 2.62 20.30
C SER A 397 -23.24 2.98 21.74
N ALA A 398 -22.28 3.18 22.63
CA ALA A 398 -22.52 3.65 24.00
C ALA A 398 -22.52 5.18 24.12
N ALA A 399 -22.04 5.90 23.10
CA ALA A 399 -21.97 7.36 23.06
C ALA A 399 -23.03 8.00 22.13
N ALA A 400 -23.81 7.18 21.41
CA ALA A 400 -24.97 7.55 20.59
C ALA A 400 -26.27 7.21 21.31
#